data_7c9e6eddea34c5dcb53a96e0b1f11e94
#
_entry.id   7c9e6eddea34c5dcb53a96e0b1f11e94
#
_cell.length_a   1.000
_cell.length_b   1.000
_cell.length_c   1.000
_cell.angle_alpha   90.00
_cell.angle_beta   90.00
_cell.angle_gamma   90.00
#
_symmetry.space_group_name_H-M   'P 1'
#
loop_
_entity.id
_entity.type
_entity.pdbx_description
1 polymer ?
#
loop_
_entity_poly.entity_id
_entity_poly.type
_entity_poly.pdbx_seq_one_letter_code
_entity_poly.pdbx_strand_id
1 'polypeptide(L)'
;MKVVIYSRVSTNSQDYKRQTEELLEFSNKMNYEVVSTFEEKISGGKTNEERPELMKMINFVKTNKIDKVLCWELSRIGKNTIEVLKTIQLLNENCISLYIKNHNIETLNDKCEINPMSQFLIQILTSVSEMEKTQIRQRIKSGYESYRKNGGKVGRKEGFKKDTETLLTEHKDVVKLLKQGYSVRKKMKLTDKSSGTIQKIKKLISE
;
A
#
# COMPACT_ATOMS: atom_id res chain seq x y z
N MET A 1 -1.39 20.28 20.61
CA MET A 1 -0.46 19.71 19.60
C MET A 1 -1.23 19.45 18.32
N LYS A 2 -0.65 19.86 17.18
CA LYS A 2 -1.21 19.61 15.86
C LYS A 2 -0.70 18.29 15.30
N VAL A 3 -1.60 17.40 14.95
CA VAL A 3 -1.23 16.06 14.49
C VAL A 3 -1.82 15.75 13.13
N VAL A 4 -1.16 14.82 12.44
CA VAL A 4 -1.61 14.24 11.19
C VAL A 4 -1.73 12.73 11.38
N ILE A 5 -2.79 12.13 10.85
CA ILE A 5 -2.98 10.69 10.84
C ILE A 5 -2.57 10.15 9.47
N TYR A 6 -1.76 9.09 9.47
CA TYR A 6 -1.46 8.31 8.29
C TYR A 6 -1.86 6.86 8.46
N SER A 7 -2.70 6.37 7.57
CA SER A 7 -3.16 4.98 7.53
C SER A 7 -3.00 4.37 6.14
N ARG A 8 -2.63 3.08 6.09
CA ARG A 8 -2.47 2.32 4.85
C ARG A 8 -3.14 0.96 4.96
N VAL A 9 -3.90 0.61 3.95
CA VAL A 9 -4.54 -0.71 3.84
C VAL A 9 -4.22 -1.36 2.50
N SER A 10 -4.23 -2.69 2.45
CA SER A 10 -3.98 -3.43 1.20
C SER A 10 -5.22 -3.49 0.33
N THR A 11 -6.29 -4.16 0.76
CA THR A 11 -7.50 -4.37 -0.06
C THR A 11 -8.76 -4.51 0.76
N ASN A 12 -8.65 -4.80 2.06
CA ASN A 12 -9.80 -5.05 2.93
C ASN A 12 -10.27 -3.77 3.60
N SER A 13 -11.46 -3.29 3.24
CA SER A 13 -12.01 -2.01 3.70
C SER A 13 -12.34 -1.97 5.20
N GLN A 14 -12.51 -3.13 5.85
CA GLN A 14 -12.91 -3.19 7.27
C GLN A 14 -11.75 -2.85 8.23
N ASP A 15 -10.52 -3.31 7.97
CA ASP A 15 -9.35 -3.01 8.82
C ASP A 15 -8.93 -1.52 8.79
N TYR A 16 -9.25 -0.84 7.73
CA TYR A 16 -8.94 0.56 7.50
C TYR A 16 -9.72 1.50 8.41
N LYS A 17 -11.05 1.37 8.44
CA LYS A 17 -11.89 2.23 9.28
C LYS A 17 -11.51 2.09 10.75
N ARG A 18 -11.32 0.87 11.23
CA ARG A 18 -10.92 0.61 12.61
C ARG A 18 -9.61 1.31 13.00
N GLN A 19 -8.55 1.20 12.18
CA GLN A 19 -7.26 1.81 12.48
C GLN A 19 -7.35 3.34 12.55
N THR A 20 -8.06 3.96 11.61
CA THR A 20 -8.26 5.41 11.60
C THR A 20 -9.13 5.87 12.76
N GLU A 21 -10.21 5.16 13.08
CA GLU A 21 -11.10 5.43 14.21
C GLU A 21 -10.33 5.36 15.54
N GLU A 22 -9.54 4.32 15.75
CA GLU A 22 -8.72 4.16 16.96
C GLU A 22 -7.64 5.27 17.10
N LEU A 23 -7.08 5.76 15.99
CA LEU A 23 -6.14 6.89 16.03
C LEU A 23 -6.85 8.22 16.29
N LEU A 24 -8.07 8.41 15.79
CA LEU A 24 -8.91 9.56 16.10
C LEU A 24 -9.35 9.58 17.58
N GLU A 25 -9.79 8.43 18.09
CA GLU A 25 -10.11 8.30 19.52
C GLU A 25 -8.91 8.59 20.42
N PHE A 26 -7.73 8.08 20.05
CA PHE A 26 -6.50 8.39 20.75
C PHE A 26 -6.18 9.89 20.71
N SER A 27 -6.31 10.53 19.56
CA SER A 27 -6.09 11.98 19.41
C SER A 27 -7.03 12.78 20.30
N ASN A 28 -8.30 12.39 20.37
CA ASN A 28 -9.30 13.04 21.23
C ASN A 28 -8.95 12.88 22.72
N LYS A 29 -8.53 11.67 23.15
CA LYS A 29 -8.10 11.42 24.55
C LYS A 29 -6.89 12.25 24.95
N MET A 30 -5.98 12.50 24.01
CA MET A 30 -4.77 13.29 24.23
C MET A 30 -4.97 14.79 24.00
N ASN A 31 -6.20 15.23 23.67
CA ASN A 31 -6.51 16.60 23.28
C ASN A 31 -5.64 17.12 22.13
N TYR A 32 -5.38 16.27 21.13
CA TYR A 32 -4.65 16.65 19.91
C TYR A 32 -5.61 17.23 18.87
N GLU A 33 -5.15 18.26 18.13
CA GLU A 33 -5.83 18.82 16.97
C GLU A 33 -5.44 18.01 15.73
N VAL A 34 -6.34 17.19 15.20
CA VAL A 34 -6.11 16.46 13.94
C VAL A 34 -6.30 17.41 12.77
N VAL A 35 -5.19 17.84 12.16
CA VAL A 35 -5.19 18.80 11.06
C VAL A 35 -5.55 18.14 9.74
N SER A 36 -5.09 16.90 9.51
CA SER A 36 -5.38 16.14 8.29
C SER A 36 -5.23 14.65 8.50
N THR A 37 -5.92 13.86 7.67
CA THR A 37 -5.81 12.41 7.61
C THR A 37 -5.43 11.99 6.19
N PHE A 38 -4.37 11.21 6.07
CA PHE A 38 -3.89 10.65 4.80
C PHE A 38 -4.13 9.15 4.79
N GLU A 39 -4.90 8.73 3.83
CA GLU A 39 -5.37 7.36 3.74
C GLU A 39 -4.96 6.73 2.42
N GLU A 40 -4.23 5.64 2.47
CA GLU A 40 -3.66 5.02 1.29
C GLU A 40 -4.16 3.58 1.11
N LYS A 41 -4.75 3.32 -0.04
CA LYS A 41 -5.19 1.97 -0.43
C LYS A 41 -4.20 1.37 -1.42
N ILE A 42 -3.12 0.81 -0.90
CA ILE A 42 -2.05 0.25 -1.71
C ILE A 42 -1.39 -0.96 -1.04
N SER A 43 -0.85 -1.88 -1.85
CA SER A 43 -0.11 -3.04 -1.34
C SER A 43 1.13 -2.61 -0.53
N GLY A 44 1.36 -3.30 0.59
CA GLY A 44 2.54 -3.07 1.44
C GLY A 44 3.89 -3.38 0.77
N GLY A 45 3.89 -3.96 -0.43
CA GLY A 45 5.10 -4.24 -1.20
C GLY A 45 5.59 -3.07 -2.07
N LYS A 46 4.83 -1.98 -2.18
CA LYS A 46 5.20 -0.79 -2.95
C LYS A 46 6.24 0.05 -2.21
N THR A 47 7.16 0.68 -2.96
CA THR A 47 8.15 1.62 -2.42
C THR A 47 7.47 2.88 -1.91
N ASN A 48 8.16 3.65 -1.05
CA ASN A 48 7.60 4.90 -0.54
C ASN A 48 7.32 5.91 -1.67
N GLU A 49 8.16 5.93 -2.70
CA GLU A 49 7.99 6.78 -3.90
C GLU A 49 6.74 6.42 -4.71
N GLU A 50 6.32 5.15 -4.67
CA GLU A 50 5.11 4.66 -5.33
C GLU A 50 3.85 4.89 -4.48
N ARG A 51 3.95 5.58 -3.33
CA ARG A 51 2.86 5.84 -2.38
C ARG A 51 2.47 7.31 -2.39
N PRO A 52 1.50 7.69 -3.21
CA PRO A 52 1.13 9.10 -3.39
C PRO A 52 0.66 9.78 -2.10
N GLU A 53 -0.12 9.08 -1.26
CA GLU A 53 -0.64 9.66 -0.03
C GLU A 53 0.46 9.79 1.05
N LEU A 54 1.42 8.86 1.11
CA LEU A 54 2.59 9.00 1.97
C LEU A 54 3.43 10.22 1.56
N MET A 55 3.66 10.40 0.26
CA MET A 55 4.42 11.54 -0.25
C MET A 55 3.68 12.87 -0.04
N LYS A 56 2.37 12.89 -0.20
CA LYS A 56 1.55 14.06 0.14
C LYS A 56 1.63 14.39 1.63
N MET A 57 1.52 13.39 2.49
CA MET A 57 1.66 13.56 3.94
C MET A 57 3.04 14.14 4.29
N ILE A 58 4.13 13.59 3.76
CA ILE A 58 5.49 14.06 4.00
C ILE A 58 5.65 15.53 3.55
N ASN A 59 5.13 15.89 2.37
CA ASN A 59 5.18 17.27 1.90
C ASN A 59 4.32 18.19 2.76
N PHE A 60 3.13 17.74 3.14
CA PHE A 60 2.22 18.50 3.99
C PHE A 60 2.83 18.83 5.34
N VAL A 61 3.45 17.85 6.02
CA VAL A 61 4.03 18.08 7.35
C VAL A 61 5.27 18.98 7.31
N LYS A 62 6.01 19.01 6.19
CA LYS A 62 7.15 19.92 6.00
C LYS A 62 6.73 21.39 5.80
N THR A 63 5.57 21.63 5.18
CA THR A 63 5.08 22.95 4.84
C THR A 63 4.18 23.55 5.91
N ASN A 64 3.62 22.72 6.78
CA ASN A 64 2.72 23.13 7.85
C ASN A 64 3.38 22.88 9.22
N LYS A 65 2.99 23.66 10.21
CA LYS A 65 3.46 23.46 11.60
C LYS A 65 2.73 22.27 12.21
N ILE A 66 3.26 21.07 11.99
CA ILE A 66 2.76 19.82 12.52
C ILE A 66 3.75 19.31 13.58
N ASP A 67 3.24 18.95 14.74
CA ASP A 67 4.05 18.46 15.86
C ASP A 67 4.29 16.94 15.76
N LYS A 68 3.29 16.20 15.26
CA LYS A 68 3.32 14.74 15.31
C LYS A 68 2.56 14.08 14.16
N VAL A 69 3.10 12.97 13.67
CA VAL A 69 2.41 12.03 12.78
C VAL A 69 2.00 10.80 13.58
N LEU A 70 0.73 10.43 13.49
CA LEU A 70 0.19 9.23 14.13
C LEU A 70 0.03 8.12 13.09
N CYS A 71 0.55 6.93 13.38
CA CYS A 71 0.30 5.74 12.58
C CYS A 71 0.00 4.53 13.47
N TRP A 72 -0.69 3.54 12.92
CA TRP A 72 -1.04 2.34 13.67
C TRP A 72 0.18 1.46 13.93
N GLU A 73 0.97 1.17 12.90
CA GLU A 73 2.16 0.32 12.97
C GLU A 73 3.24 0.74 11.97
N LEU A 74 4.48 0.32 12.21
CA LEU A 74 5.65 0.64 11.39
C LEU A 74 5.51 0.22 9.93
N SER A 75 4.86 -0.91 9.66
CA SER A 75 4.65 -1.41 8.30
C SER A 75 3.81 -0.47 7.43
N ARG A 76 3.15 0.52 8.01
CA ARG A 76 2.38 1.53 7.28
C ARG A 76 3.29 2.54 6.59
N ILE A 77 4.39 2.94 7.21
CA ILE A 77 5.28 4.02 6.74
C ILE A 77 6.46 3.56 5.87
N GLY A 78 6.69 2.27 5.73
CA GLY A 78 7.74 1.72 4.86
C GLY A 78 7.51 0.24 4.56
N LYS A 79 8.01 -0.24 3.42
CA LYS A 79 7.92 -1.66 3.03
C LYS A 79 8.97 -2.55 3.67
N ASN A 80 10.10 -1.95 4.05
CA ASN A 80 11.27 -2.59 4.65
C ASN A 80 11.92 -1.66 5.69
N THR A 81 12.88 -2.18 6.44
CA THR A 81 13.60 -1.44 7.48
C THR A 81 14.21 -0.14 6.97
N ILE A 82 14.84 -0.16 5.80
CA ILE A 82 15.52 1.02 5.24
C ILE A 82 14.53 2.15 4.97
N GLU A 83 13.39 1.85 4.36
CA GLU A 83 12.36 2.85 4.06
C GLU A 83 11.68 3.41 5.32
N VAL A 84 11.44 2.53 6.31
CA VAL A 84 10.91 2.97 7.63
C VAL A 84 11.86 3.94 8.28
N LEU A 85 13.16 3.58 8.38
CA LEU A 85 14.17 4.42 9.03
C LEU A 85 14.38 5.74 8.28
N LYS A 86 14.40 5.73 6.93
CA LYS A 86 14.47 6.95 6.12
C LYS A 86 13.29 7.89 6.39
N THR A 87 12.08 7.34 6.47
CA THR A 87 10.90 8.15 6.77
C THR A 87 10.96 8.76 8.17
N ILE A 88 11.37 7.97 9.17
CA ILE A 88 11.54 8.44 10.55
C ILE A 88 12.62 9.53 10.61
N GLN A 89 13.77 9.30 9.99
CA GLN A 89 14.85 10.28 9.95
C GLN A 89 14.37 11.61 9.35
N LEU A 90 13.68 11.55 8.22
CA LEU A 90 13.14 12.73 7.56
C LEU A 90 12.14 13.51 8.43
N LEU A 91 11.29 12.82 9.20
CA LEU A 91 10.38 13.46 10.14
C LEU A 91 11.14 14.09 11.31
N ASN A 92 12.09 13.35 11.89
CA ASN A 92 12.91 13.82 13.01
C ASN A 92 13.75 15.06 12.66
N GLU A 93 14.34 15.12 11.45
CA GLU A 93 15.07 16.28 10.94
C GLU A 93 14.21 17.54 10.84
N ASN A 94 12.90 17.39 10.73
CA ASN A 94 11.93 18.48 10.72
C ASN A 94 11.24 18.69 12.08
N CYS A 95 11.78 18.11 13.14
CA CYS A 95 11.18 18.11 14.49
C CYS A 95 9.73 17.60 14.56
N ILE A 96 9.37 16.67 13.69
CA ILE A 96 8.06 16.06 13.65
C ILE A 96 8.15 14.66 14.28
N SER A 97 7.52 14.47 15.43
CA SER A 97 7.52 13.16 16.09
C SER A 97 6.63 12.15 15.34
N LEU A 98 7.07 10.90 15.23
CA LEU A 98 6.22 9.79 14.80
C LEU A 98 5.77 9.01 16.02
N TYR A 99 4.45 8.86 16.16
CA TYR A 99 3.85 8.01 17.18
C TYR A 99 3.27 6.75 16.57
N ILE A 100 3.68 5.60 17.09
CA ILE A 100 3.30 4.26 16.63
C ILE A 100 2.38 3.63 17.67
N LYS A 101 1.09 3.57 17.36
CA LYS A 101 0.01 3.23 18.29
C LYS A 101 0.12 1.82 18.88
N ASN A 102 0.37 0.79 18.04
CA ASN A 102 0.39 -0.61 18.48
C ASN A 102 1.53 -0.95 19.44
N HIS A 103 2.60 -0.16 19.46
CA HIS A 103 3.75 -0.36 20.35
C HIS A 103 3.90 0.76 21.38
N ASN A 104 3.06 1.78 21.32
CA ASN A 104 3.14 2.97 22.17
C ASN A 104 4.55 3.61 22.15
N ILE A 105 5.12 3.73 20.94
CA ILE A 105 6.46 4.25 20.70
C ILE A 105 6.37 5.62 20.07
N GLU A 106 7.15 6.56 20.58
CA GLU A 106 7.31 7.91 20.06
C GLU A 106 8.78 8.19 19.72
N THR A 107 9.05 8.77 18.53
CA THR A 107 10.42 8.95 18.05
C THR A 107 11.15 10.13 18.65
N LEU A 108 10.45 11.21 18.97
CA LEU A 108 11.00 12.43 19.59
C LEU A 108 10.32 12.70 20.91
N ASN A 109 11.04 13.35 21.83
CA ASN A 109 10.47 13.95 23.02
C ASN A 109 9.95 15.38 22.72
N ASP A 110 9.35 16.03 23.73
CA ASP A 110 8.79 17.39 23.62
C ASP A 110 9.85 18.49 23.27
N LYS A 111 11.14 18.17 23.43
CA LYS A 111 12.26 19.06 23.10
C LYS A 111 12.84 18.82 21.71
N CYS A 112 12.16 18.04 20.87
CA CYS A 112 12.67 17.61 19.55
C CYS A 112 13.96 16.77 19.62
N GLU A 113 14.22 16.09 20.74
CA GLU A 113 15.36 15.20 20.90
C GLU A 113 14.94 13.77 20.58
N ILE A 114 15.82 13.04 19.90
CA ILE A 114 15.55 11.62 19.58
C ILE A 114 15.55 10.82 20.88
N ASN A 115 14.51 10.00 21.05
CA ASN A 115 14.43 9.03 22.12
C ASN A 115 15.27 7.79 21.76
N PRO A 116 16.45 7.57 22.38
CA PRO A 116 17.34 6.47 22.00
C PRO A 116 16.71 5.09 22.19
N MET A 117 15.89 4.92 23.23
CA MET A 117 15.19 3.66 23.50
C MET A 117 14.15 3.37 22.41
N SER A 118 13.39 4.38 21.99
CA SER A 118 12.44 4.27 20.89
C SER A 118 13.13 3.93 19.58
N GLN A 119 14.25 4.56 19.28
CA GLN A 119 15.05 4.27 18.09
C GLN A 119 15.55 2.82 18.09
N PHE A 120 16.07 2.33 19.20
CA PHE A 120 16.49 0.95 19.34
C PHE A 120 15.35 -0.05 19.16
N LEU A 121 14.22 0.19 19.82
CA LEU A 121 13.03 -0.66 19.67
C LEU A 121 12.53 -0.70 18.24
N ILE A 122 12.50 0.44 17.55
CA ILE A 122 12.08 0.52 16.13
C ILE A 122 13.01 -0.33 15.24
N GLN A 123 14.32 -0.27 15.46
CA GLN A 123 15.29 -1.09 14.71
C GLN A 123 15.04 -2.59 14.93
N ILE A 124 14.81 -3.00 16.16
CA ILE A 124 14.49 -4.41 16.47
C ILE A 124 13.17 -4.82 15.80
N LEU A 125 12.10 -4.07 15.98
CA LEU A 125 10.77 -4.40 15.45
C LEU A 125 10.78 -4.48 13.91
N THR A 126 11.47 -3.57 13.24
CA THR A 126 11.59 -3.61 11.79
C THR A 126 12.40 -4.81 11.32
N SER A 127 13.50 -5.16 12.01
CA SER A 127 14.33 -6.34 11.70
C SER A 127 13.56 -7.65 11.91
N VAL A 128 12.80 -7.77 13.00
CA VAL A 128 11.93 -8.93 13.26
C VAL A 128 10.87 -9.07 12.16
N SER A 129 10.22 -7.98 11.78
CA SER A 129 9.21 -7.99 10.71
C SER A 129 9.79 -8.43 9.36
N GLU A 130 11.02 -8.06 9.03
CA GLU A 130 11.70 -8.54 7.81
C GLU A 130 12.06 -10.02 7.89
N MET A 131 12.52 -10.48 9.05
CA MET A 131 12.80 -11.89 9.29
C MET A 131 11.55 -12.75 9.12
N GLU A 132 10.41 -12.32 9.70
CA GLU A 132 9.11 -13.00 9.54
C GLU A 132 8.68 -13.08 8.07
N LYS A 133 8.76 -11.98 7.32
CA LYS A 133 8.45 -11.96 5.88
C LYS A 133 9.34 -12.94 5.11
N THR A 134 10.60 -13.02 5.45
CA THR A 134 11.55 -13.93 4.81
C THR A 134 11.22 -15.40 5.12
N GLN A 135 10.89 -15.71 6.38
CA GLN A 135 10.46 -17.05 6.78
C GLN A 135 9.16 -17.48 6.06
N ILE A 136 8.17 -16.58 5.97
CA ILE A 136 6.92 -16.85 5.25
C ILE A 136 7.21 -17.15 3.77
N ARG A 137 8.07 -16.35 3.12
CA ARG A 137 8.47 -16.58 1.72
C ARG A 137 9.16 -17.92 1.54
N GLN A 138 10.04 -18.30 2.45
CA GLN A 138 10.74 -19.60 2.43
C GLN A 138 9.74 -20.75 2.58
N ARG A 139 8.79 -20.66 3.51
CA ARG A 139 7.73 -21.67 3.68
C ARG A 139 6.88 -21.82 2.42
N ILE A 140 6.45 -20.70 1.82
CA ILE A 140 5.69 -20.71 0.57
C ILE A 140 6.52 -21.38 -0.55
N LYS A 141 7.80 -21.02 -0.69
CA LYS A 141 8.69 -21.60 -1.70
C LYS A 141 8.85 -23.11 -1.51
N SER A 142 9.14 -23.56 -0.29
CA SER A 142 9.26 -24.97 0.04
C SER A 142 7.96 -25.75 -0.22
N GLY A 143 6.80 -25.21 0.19
CA GLY A 143 5.50 -25.81 -0.10
C GLY A 143 5.23 -25.93 -1.60
N TYR A 144 5.64 -24.91 -2.36
CA TYR A 144 5.52 -24.87 -3.82
C TYR A 144 6.39 -25.92 -4.50
N GLU A 145 7.64 -26.06 -4.04
CA GLU A 145 8.57 -27.08 -4.55
C GLU A 145 8.09 -28.50 -4.23
N SER A 146 7.59 -28.72 -3.01
CA SER A 146 6.98 -30.01 -2.61
C SER A 146 5.76 -30.34 -3.46
N TYR A 147 4.85 -29.39 -3.68
CA TYR A 147 3.69 -29.57 -4.55
C TYR A 147 4.09 -29.95 -5.97
N ARG A 148 5.14 -29.32 -6.54
CA ARG A 148 5.66 -29.65 -7.88
C ARG A 148 6.28 -31.05 -7.92
N LYS A 149 7.06 -31.43 -6.90
CA LYS A 149 7.68 -32.77 -6.82
C LYS A 149 6.61 -33.87 -6.80
N ASN A 150 5.46 -33.61 -6.19
CA ASN A 150 4.32 -34.52 -6.15
C ASN A 150 3.42 -34.46 -7.40
N GLY A 151 3.93 -33.91 -8.52
CA GLY A 151 3.19 -33.85 -9.78
C GLY A 151 2.18 -32.72 -9.89
N GLY A 152 2.13 -31.81 -8.89
CA GLY A 152 1.25 -30.67 -8.90
C GLY A 152 1.62 -29.67 -10.00
N LYS A 153 0.66 -29.26 -10.81
CA LYS A 153 0.83 -28.23 -11.84
C LYS A 153 0.50 -26.87 -11.27
N VAL A 154 1.40 -25.92 -11.47
CA VAL A 154 1.27 -24.55 -11.00
C VAL A 154 1.04 -23.62 -12.17
N GLY A 155 0.22 -22.60 -11.95
CA GLY A 155 -0.16 -21.66 -12.98
C GLY A 155 -1.59 -21.86 -13.45
N ARG A 156 -1.91 -21.24 -14.56
CA ARG A 156 -3.24 -21.32 -15.16
C ARG A 156 -3.52 -22.74 -15.66
N LYS A 157 -4.66 -23.32 -15.25
CA LYS A 157 -5.06 -24.65 -15.74
C LYS A 157 -5.12 -24.65 -17.26
N GLU A 158 -4.64 -25.74 -17.88
CA GLU A 158 -4.73 -25.94 -19.33
C GLU A 158 -6.20 -25.89 -19.76
N GLY A 159 -6.51 -25.15 -20.82
CA GLY A 159 -7.90 -24.97 -21.29
C GLY A 159 -8.74 -23.95 -20.52
N PHE A 160 -8.23 -23.35 -19.44
CA PHE A 160 -8.98 -22.32 -18.73
C PHE A 160 -9.17 -21.09 -19.62
N LYS A 161 -10.42 -20.77 -19.94
CA LYS A 161 -10.82 -19.51 -20.60
C LYS A 161 -11.55 -18.64 -19.55
N LYS A 162 -11.24 -17.36 -19.53
CA LYS A 162 -12.03 -16.41 -18.74
C LYS A 162 -13.47 -16.43 -19.30
N ASP A 163 -14.42 -16.35 -18.40
CA ASP A 163 -15.81 -16.17 -18.75
C ASP A 163 -16.00 -14.93 -19.64
N THR A 164 -16.91 -15.04 -20.61
CA THR A 164 -17.14 -14.01 -21.63
C THR A 164 -17.60 -12.70 -21.00
N GLU A 165 -18.52 -12.76 -20.02
CA GLU A 165 -19.01 -11.58 -19.32
C GLU A 165 -17.92 -10.85 -18.57
N THR A 166 -17.08 -11.59 -17.85
CA THR A 166 -15.92 -11.06 -17.13
C THR A 166 -14.96 -10.37 -18.10
N LEU A 167 -14.70 -10.99 -19.26
CA LEU A 167 -13.79 -10.46 -20.27
C LEU A 167 -14.32 -9.18 -20.92
N LEU A 168 -15.62 -9.11 -21.22
CA LEU A 168 -16.27 -7.93 -21.75
C LEU A 168 -16.32 -6.79 -20.73
N THR A 169 -16.49 -7.13 -19.45
CA THR A 169 -16.51 -6.17 -18.34
C THR A 169 -15.12 -5.56 -18.08
N GLU A 170 -14.04 -6.37 -18.13
CA GLU A 170 -12.66 -5.89 -18.02
C GLU A 170 -12.23 -4.98 -19.17
N HIS A 171 -12.88 -5.10 -20.32
CA HIS A 171 -12.55 -4.36 -21.55
C HIS A 171 -13.71 -3.51 -22.09
N LYS A 172 -14.47 -2.90 -21.17
CA LYS A 172 -15.61 -2.01 -21.53
C LYS A 172 -15.21 -0.87 -22.47
N ASP A 173 -13.99 -0.36 -22.31
CA ASP A 173 -13.39 0.63 -23.20
C ASP A 173 -13.28 0.15 -24.65
N VAL A 174 -12.78 -1.06 -24.86
CA VAL A 174 -12.67 -1.68 -26.18
C VAL A 174 -14.06 -1.97 -26.76
N VAL A 175 -14.99 -2.49 -25.93
CA VAL A 175 -16.38 -2.77 -26.34
C VAL A 175 -17.07 -1.50 -26.84
N LYS A 176 -16.92 -0.38 -26.11
CA LYS A 176 -17.48 0.92 -26.50
C LYS A 176 -16.94 1.40 -27.86
N LEU A 177 -15.63 1.32 -28.06
CA LEU A 177 -14.99 1.72 -29.31
C LEU A 177 -15.30 0.75 -30.49
N LEU A 178 -15.60 -0.52 -30.22
CA LEU A 178 -16.09 -1.47 -31.20
C LEU A 178 -17.47 -1.09 -31.73
N LYS A 179 -18.39 -0.74 -30.83
CA LYS A 179 -19.74 -0.27 -31.19
C LYS A 179 -19.72 1.04 -32.00
N GLN A 180 -18.70 1.88 -31.79
CA GLN A 180 -18.50 3.14 -32.51
C GLN A 180 -17.82 2.98 -33.89
N GLY A 181 -17.53 1.77 -34.34
CA GLY A 181 -16.97 1.49 -35.68
C GLY A 181 -15.51 1.87 -35.91
N TYR A 182 -14.73 2.21 -34.86
CA TYR A 182 -13.33 2.57 -35.02
C TYR A 182 -12.48 1.41 -35.60
N SER A 183 -11.42 1.73 -36.35
CA SER A 183 -10.47 0.73 -36.85
C SER A 183 -9.67 0.09 -35.71
N VAL A 184 -9.19 -1.14 -35.90
CA VAL A 184 -8.37 -1.86 -34.88
C VAL A 184 -7.15 -1.03 -34.47
N ARG A 185 -6.45 -0.41 -35.46
CA ARG A 185 -5.27 0.43 -35.18
C ARG A 185 -5.62 1.64 -34.28
N LYS A 186 -6.76 2.29 -34.51
CA LYS A 186 -7.21 3.43 -33.72
C LYS A 186 -7.60 3.00 -32.32
N LYS A 187 -8.23 1.83 -32.14
CA LYS A 187 -8.54 1.24 -30.85
C LYS A 187 -7.29 0.91 -30.05
N MET A 188 -6.26 0.33 -30.66
CA MET A 188 -4.97 0.07 -30.02
C MET A 188 -4.37 1.34 -29.41
N LYS A 189 -4.37 2.45 -30.19
CA LYS A 189 -3.84 3.73 -29.71
C LYS A 189 -4.65 4.36 -28.57
N LEU A 190 -5.96 4.16 -28.55
CA LEU A 190 -6.86 4.76 -27.55
C LEU A 190 -6.97 3.96 -26.25
N THR A 191 -6.75 2.65 -26.32
CA THR A 191 -6.94 1.74 -25.16
C THR A 191 -5.65 1.12 -24.66
N ASP A 192 -4.53 1.34 -25.34
CA ASP A 192 -3.23 0.71 -25.08
C ASP A 192 -3.30 -0.83 -25.00
N LYS A 193 -4.21 -1.41 -25.78
CA LYS A 193 -4.40 -2.87 -25.86
C LYS A 193 -3.81 -3.44 -27.15
N SER A 194 -3.31 -4.68 -27.05
CA SER A 194 -2.79 -5.39 -28.23
C SER A 194 -3.88 -5.67 -29.27
N SER A 195 -3.50 -5.78 -30.56
CA SER A 195 -4.41 -6.16 -31.64
C SER A 195 -5.12 -7.49 -31.37
N GLY A 196 -4.40 -8.48 -30.82
CA GLY A 196 -4.96 -9.79 -30.46
C GLY A 196 -6.09 -9.69 -29.42
N THR A 197 -5.93 -8.83 -28.41
CA THR A 197 -6.98 -8.58 -27.40
C THR A 197 -8.22 -7.96 -28.06
N ILE A 198 -8.03 -6.95 -28.92
CA ILE A 198 -9.14 -6.27 -29.61
C ILE A 198 -9.89 -7.22 -30.54
N GLN A 199 -9.16 -8.04 -31.33
CA GLN A 199 -9.77 -9.02 -32.21
C GLN A 199 -10.54 -10.10 -31.46
N LYS A 200 -9.99 -10.57 -30.32
CA LYS A 200 -10.68 -11.53 -29.45
C LYS A 200 -12.00 -10.98 -28.93
N ILE A 201 -12.00 -9.73 -28.42
CA ILE A 201 -13.24 -9.09 -27.95
C ILE A 201 -14.23 -8.85 -29.08
N LYS A 202 -13.74 -8.46 -30.27
CA LYS A 202 -14.59 -8.30 -31.48
C LYS A 202 -15.30 -9.60 -31.80
N LYS A 203 -14.59 -10.73 -31.79
CA LYS A 203 -15.17 -12.06 -32.07
C LYS A 203 -16.27 -12.41 -31.05
N LEU A 204 -16.04 -12.17 -29.76
CA LEU A 204 -17.01 -12.44 -28.68
C LEU A 204 -18.27 -11.56 -28.71
N ILE A 205 -18.23 -10.42 -29.39
CA ILE A 205 -19.41 -9.53 -29.55
C ILE A 205 -20.18 -9.89 -30.82
N SER A 206 -19.53 -10.56 -31.79
CA SER A 206 -20.14 -10.93 -33.09
C SER A 206 -20.79 -12.32 -33.07
N GLU A 207 -20.54 -13.12 -32.04
CA GLU A 207 -21.22 -14.39 -31.69
C GLU A 207 -22.45 -14.11 -30.80
#